data_2fc7e71cb6aebaf0935ba3c5bc8a1379
#
_entry.id   2fc7e71cb6aebaf0935ba3c5bc8a1379
#
_cell.length_a   1.000
_cell.length_b   1.000
_cell.length_c   1.000
_cell.angle_alpha   90.00
_cell.angle_beta   90.00
_cell.angle_gamma   90.00
#
_symmetry.space_group_name_H-M   'P 1'
#
loop_
_entity.id
_entity.type
_entity.pdbx_description
1 polymer ?
#
loop_
_entity_poly.entity_id
_entity_poly.type
_entity_poly.pdbx_seq_one_letter_code
_entity_poly.pdbx_strand_id
1 'polypeptide(L)'
;MRVLSAFLLMIVVLGATSAQSYAATCQQLWVERNSIYKSAGYCFKTPRAIAHFGNAGCLHDSEGDVPLSAAQRRHIGSIVAEERAQGCGD
;
A
#
# COMPACT_ATOMS: atom_id res chain seq x y z
N MET A 1 -43.01 26.06 -36.62
CA MET A 1 -42.63 25.90 -36.23
C MET A 1 -41.77 25.40 -35.74
N ARG A 2 -41.38 25.21 -35.63
CA ARG A 2 -40.65 24.73 -35.27
C ARG A 2 -39.76 24.70 -34.38
N VAL A 3 -39.55 24.43 -33.98
CA VAL A 3 -38.83 24.42 -33.11
C VAL A 3 -37.97 23.80 -32.71
N LEU A 4 -37.60 23.47 -32.66
CA LEU A 4 -36.82 22.93 -32.27
C LEU A 4 -36.09 22.57 -31.41
N SER A 5 -36.04 22.41 -31.08
CA SER A 5 -35.44 22.00 -30.36
C SER A 5 -34.40 21.72 -29.98
N ALA A 6 -33.95 21.75 -29.73
CA ALA A 6 -32.87 21.55 -29.44
C ALA A 6 -32.37 21.08 -28.51
N PHE A 7 -32.28 20.87 -28.30
CA PHE A 7 -31.73 20.48 -27.47
C PHE A 7 -30.89 19.94 -27.03
N LEU A 8 -30.67 19.74 -26.79
CA LEU A 8 -30.26 19.27 -26.23
C LEU A 8 -29.34 18.65 -25.91
N LEU A 9 -28.70 18.58 -25.90
CA LEU A 9 -27.80 18.08 -25.74
C LEU A 9 -27.17 18.06 -24.69
N MET A 10 -27.31 17.75 -23.83
CA MET A 10 -26.75 17.72 -22.84
C MET A 10 -25.94 16.75 -22.75
N ILE A 11 -25.08 16.67 -22.99
CA ILE A 11 -24.19 15.86 -22.88
C ILE A 11 -23.60 15.88 -21.68
N VAL A 12 -23.87 15.27 -20.90
CA VAL A 12 -23.32 15.24 -19.74
C VAL A 12 -22.28 14.49 -19.70
N VAL A 13 -21.39 14.73 -19.88
CA VAL A 13 -20.30 14.08 -19.82
C VAL A 13 -19.87 13.82 -18.60
N LEU A 14 -20.38 13.34 -17.95
CA LEU A 14 -19.93 13.17 -16.81
C LEU A 14 -19.09 12.27 -16.63
N GLY A 15 -18.87 11.74 -16.43
CA GLY A 15 -18.05 10.79 -16.18
C GLY A 15 -16.86 10.92 -16.03
N ALA A 16 -16.43 11.14 -16.57
CA ALA A 16 -15.19 11.22 -16.54
C ALA A 16 -14.47 11.11 -15.43
N THR A 17 -14.76 11.07 -14.52
CA THR A 17 -13.94 11.08 -13.51
C THR A 17 -13.49 9.84 -13.30
N SER A 18 -12.72 9.36 -13.90
CA SER A 18 -12.22 8.20 -13.58
C SER A 18 -11.42 8.34 -12.44
N ALA A 19 -11.73 7.78 -11.53
CA ALA A 19 -10.94 7.80 -10.42
C ALA A 19 -9.83 6.97 -10.76
N GLN A 20 -8.76 7.42 -10.88
CA GLN A 20 -7.71 6.62 -11.12
C GLN A 20 -7.21 6.10 -9.90
N SER A 21 -7.28 4.88 -9.66
CA SER A 21 -6.70 4.37 -8.49
C SER A 21 -5.32 4.03 -8.88
N TYR A 22 -4.38 4.62 -8.35
CA TYR A 22 -3.02 4.28 -8.60
C TYR A 22 -2.64 3.16 -7.69
N ALA A 23 -2.09 2.13 -8.22
CA ALA A 23 -1.54 1.07 -7.40
C ALA A 23 -0.38 1.63 -6.61
N ALA A 24 -0.19 1.14 -5.41
CA ALA A 24 0.94 1.54 -4.60
C ALA A 24 2.24 1.11 -5.28
N THR A 25 3.27 1.91 -5.12
CA THR A 25 4.57 1.57 -5.70
C THR A 25 5.26 0.52 -4.83
N CYS A 26 6.28 -0.11 -5.38
CA CYS A 26 7.07 -1.07 -4.61
C CYS A 26 7.65 -0.42 -3.36
N GLN A 27 8.09 0.83 -3.44
CA GLN A 27 8.62 1.53 -2.27
C GLN A 27 7.53 1.75 -1.22
N GLN A 28 6.34 2.15 -1.65
CA GLN A 28 5.23 2.37 -0.72
C GLN A 28 4.84 1.07 -0.03
N LEU A 29 4.78 -0.03 -0.79
CA LEU A 29 4.44 -1.33 -0.23
C LEU A 29 5.50 -1.78 0.77
N TRP A 30 6.77 -1.58 0.43
CA TRP A 30 7.87 -1.94 1.30
C TRP A 30 7.80 -1.16 2.62
N VAL A 31 7.54 0.15 2.55
CA VAL A 31 7.43 0.98 3.75
C VAL A 31 6.23 0.54 4.58
N GLU A 32 5.10 0.28 3.93
CA GLU A 32 3.90 -0.10 4.66
C GLU A 32 4.10 -1.42 5.38
N ARG A 33 4.66 -2.41 4.72
CA ARG A 33 4.90 -3.72 5.32
C ARG A 33 5.87 -3.61 6.50
N ASN A 34 6.97 -2.92 6.31
CA ASN A 34 7.98 -2.83 7.35
C ASN A 34 7.57 -1.91 8.50
N SER A 35 6.66 -0.95 8.26
CA SER A 35 6.13 -0.12 9.33
C SER A 35 5.35 -0.96 10.34
N ILE A 36 4.68 -2.01 9.87
CA ILE A 36 3.95 -2.91 10.76
C ILE A 36 4.94 -3.66 11.65
N TYR A 37 6.03 -4.17 11.07
CA TYR A 37 7.06 -4.85 11.84
C TYR A 37 7.75 -3.89 12.80
N LYS A 38 8.01 -2.66 12.36
CA LYS A 38 8.62 -1.65 13.24
C LYS A 38 7.76 -1.41 14.46
N SER A 39 6.46 -1.24 14.26
CA SER A 39 5.54 -0.97 15.37
C SER A 39 5.48 -2.15 16.35
N ALA A 40 5.73 -3.34 15.88
CA ALA A 40 5.67 -4.52 16.72
C ALA A 40 7.02 -4.88 17.36
N GLY A 41 8.04 -4.07 17.15
CA GLY A 41 9.31 -4.24 17.84
C GLY A 41 10.34 -5.09 17.13
N TYR A 42 10.20 -5.28 15.82
CA TYR A 42 11.17 -6.07 15.06
C TYR A 42 12.50 -5.35 14.94
N CYS A 43 13.60 -6.08 15.08
CA CYS A 43 14.94 -5.55 14.89
C CYS A 43 15.37 -5.83 13.46
N PHE A 44 15.42 -4.79 12.64
CA PHE A 44 15.72 -4.95 11.22
C PHE A 44 17.15 -5.43 10.99
N LYS A 45 17.32 -6.18 9.91
CA LYS A 45 18.63 -6.78 9.62
C LYS A 45 19.28 -6.22 8.37
N THR A 46 18.51 -5.58 7.49
CA THR A 46 19.10 -5.09 6.24
C THR A 46 19.54 -3.64 6.40
N PRO A 47 20.62 -3.24 5.73
CA PRO A 47 21.04 -1.85 5.79
C PRO A 47 19.94 -0.88 5.37
N ARG A 48 19.14 -1.25 4.38
CA ARG A 48 18.07 -0.39 3.90
C ARG A 48 17.02 -0.15 4.99
N ALA A 49 16.62 -1.21 5.66
CA ALA A 49 15.58 -1.10 6.68
C ALA A 49 16.10 -0.40 7.92
N ILE A 50 17.35 -0.67 8.29
CA ILE A 50 17.95 -0.01 9.44
C ILE A 50 18.08 1.49 9.17
N ALA A 51 18.47 1.86 7.96
CA ALA A 51 18.62 3.26 7.62
C ALA A 51 17.28 3.99 7.61
N HIS A 52 16.22 3.30 7.20
CA HIS A 52 14.92 3.92 7.10
C HIS A 52 14.17 3.97 8.44
N PHE A 53 14.21 2.89 9.18
CA PHE A 53 13.42 2.77 10.41
C PHE A 53 14.26 2.83 11.68
N GLY A 54 15.50 2.41 11.63
CA GLY A 54 16.31 2.26 12.82
C GLY A 54 15.86 1.08 13.66
N ASN A 55 16.68 0.74 14.64
CA ASN A 55 16.38 -0.36 15.56
C ASN A 55 16.26 0.11 17.01
N ALA A 56 16.08 1.41 17.23
CA ALA A 56 15.99 1.91 18.59
C ALA A 56 14.80 1.27 19.30
N GLY A 57 15.07 0.66 20.43
CA GLY A 57 14.01 0.05 21.23
C GLY A 57 13.43 -1.24 20.66
N CYS A 58 14.05 -1.83 19.65
CA CYS A 58 13.53 -3.07 19.11
C CYS A 58 13.67 -4.21 20.11
N LEU A 59 12.80 -5.19 20.02
CA LEU A 59 12.71 -6.26 20.99
C LEU A 59 12.85 -7.66 20.39
N HIS A 60 12.64 -7.83 19.11
CA HIS A 60 12.57 -9.15 18.51
C HIS A 60 13.52 -9.27 17.31
N ASP A 61 14.45 -10.21 17.41
CA ASP A 61 15.43 -10.40 16.34
C ASP A 61 14.94 -11.26 15.18
N SER A 62 13.86 -12.00 15.39
CA SER A 62 13.36 -12.90 14.37
C SER A 62 11.95 -12.49 13.98
N GLU A 63 11.66 -12.44 12.67
CA GLU A 63 10.32 -12.10 12.23
C GLU A 63 9.28 -13.03 12.81
N GLY A 64 9.62 -14.30 12.97
CA GLY A 64 8.67 -15.26 13.50
C GLY A 64 8.29 -15.01 14.95
N ASP A 65 9.10 -14.24 15.66
CA ASP A 65 8.83 -13.96 17.06
C ASP A 65 8.10 -12.64 17.28
N VAL A 66 7.89 -11.87 16.22
CA VAL A 66 7.24 -10.57 16.36
C VAL A 66 5.76 -10.80 16.64
N PRO A 67 5.23 -10.22 17.72
CA PRO A 67 3.82 -10.45 18.09
C PRO A 67 2.88 -9.63 17.20
N LEU A 68 2.40 -10.22 16.15
CA LEU A 68 1.46 -9.58 15.23
C LEU A 68 0.06 -10.11 15.46
N SER A 69 -0.93 -9.22 15.37
CA SER A 69 -2.32 -9.65 15.45
C SER A 69 -2.72 -10.38 14.17
N ALA A 70 -3.84 -11.09 14.21
CA ALA A 70 -4.34 -11.75 13.02
C ALA A 70 -4.61 -10.74 11.90
N ALA A 71 -5.12 -9.57 12.25
CA ALA A 71 -5.38 -8.53 11.26
C ALA A 71 -4.08 -8.03 10.63
N GLN A 72 -3.04 -7.86 11.44
CA GLN A 72 -1.74 -7.44 10.92
C GLN A 72 -1.14 -8.50 10.00
N ARG A 73 -1.27 -9.77 10.35
CA ARG A 73 -0.75 -10.83 9.50
C ARG A 73 -1.48 -10.86 8.16
N ARG A 74 -2.79 -10.67 8.18
CA ARG A 74 -3.56 -10.63 6.92
C ARG A 74 -3.15 -9.42 6.08
N HIS A 75 -2.95 -8.28 6.72
CA HIS A 75 -2.56 -7.07 6.00
C HIS A 75 -1.18 -7.25 5.37
N ILE A 76 -0.23 -7.79 6.13
CA ILE A 76 1.09 -8.07 5.60
C ILE A 76 0.99 -9.05 4.42
N GLY A 77 0.14 -10.07 4.55
CA GLY A 77 -0.05 -11.01 3.47
C GLY A 77 -0.57 -10.37 2.20
N SER A 78 -1.49 -9.40 2.32
CA SER A 78 -2.00 -8.72 1.14
C SER A 78 -0.95 -7.80 0.53
N ILE A 79 -0.11 -7.18 1.35
CA ILE A 79 0.99 -6.35 0.84
C ILE A 79 1.98 -7.22 0.08
N VAL A 80 2.34 -8.37 0.63
CA VAL A 80 3.27 -9.28 -0.02
C VAL A 80 2.71 -9.78 -1.35
N ALA A 81 1.41 -10.08 -1.39
CA ALA A 81 0.78 -10.51 -2.63
C ALA A 81 0.86 -9.40 -3.68
N GLU A 82 0.66 -8.16 -3.27
CA GLU A 82 0.74 -7.04 -4.19
C GLU A 82 2.18 -6.83 -4.67
N GLU A 83 3.14 -6.96 -3.76
CA GLU A 83 4.55 -6.85 -4.13
C GLU A 83 4.92 -7.90 -5.17
N ARG A 84 4.44 -9.12 -4.99
CA ARG A 84 4.71 -10.18 -5.96
C ARG A 84 4.04 -9.92 -7.29
N ALA A 85 2.81 -9.42 -7.26
CA ALA A 85 2.08 -9.11 -8.49
C ALA A 85 2.80 -8.03 -9.28
N GLN A 86 3.47 -7.10 -8.60
CA GLN A 86 4.18 -6.03 -9.28
C GLN A 86 5.63 -6.37 -9.58
N GLY A 87 6.10 -7.54 -9.16
CA GLY A 87 7.49 -7.90 -9.39
C GLY A 87 8.47 -7.11 -8.52
N CYS A 88 8.05 -6.70 -7.33
CA CYS A 88 8.93 -5.95 -6.46
C CYS A 88 10.04 -6.84 -5.90
N GLY A 89 11.24 -6.29 -5.85
CA GLY A 89 12.32 -7.01 -5.20
C GLY A 89 12.33 -6.69 -3.71
N ASP A 90 13.27 -7.21 -3.03
CA ASP A 90 13.38 -6.97 -1.61
C ASP A 90 13.87 -5.57 -1.23
#